data_8ab65ea5c008c9948a666a7a96852fea
#
_entry.id   8ab65ea5c008c9948a666a7a96852fea
#
_cell.length_a   1.000
_cell.length_b   1.000
_cell.length_c   1.000
_cell.angle_alpha   90.00
_cell.angle_beta   90.00
_cell.angle_gamma   90.00
#
_symmetry.space_group_name_H-M   'P 1'
#
loop_
_entity.id
_entity.type
_entity.pdbx_description
1 polymer ?
#
loop_
_entity_poly.entity_id
_entity_poly.type
_entity_poly.pdbx_seq_one_letter_code
_entity_poly.pdbx_strand_id
1 'polypeptide(L)'
;MKTRVHSVAVCQTRGSRLSAHAALMLAGFSAIIGQVVLMRELMVVFNGNEISLGIMLATWLFWTAVGSMLCSSLALGRRNPRGAVAVLEFLLGVSLPLTIWALRSSKSLFQTVPGELVGPVPVLLASLVCLSVFCIVAGALFVAAARMYGHERTVDARSAVSSSYLLEAAGSALGGIIASQVLLRFLSPFQIAGVIFLLNICMAVSLLLHMSRKHFGLVAAVAVALAIFLLVRVAPWLESAAQARQWRGFHLLASRDSIYGNLTVVETGNIRSLYENGLILANSPDESAAEESVHYALLEHPAPRHLLMIGGGASGAIAQALRHPTVESIDLVELDPALIGVAREFFPTESAPLFFNPKVHLHYADGRAYLKSARYKFDVIIVNVPDPQTAQLNRFYTAEFFRSAREHLAPGGLLALQLRSSEETISPGLQEFLRCINHTLQEAFPYVVAIPGETIHFFAAMSSEVLTDNPHVLEHFRNYCRPLMQ
;
A
#
# COMPACT_ATOMS: atom_id res chain seq x y z
N MET A 1 24.64 25.00 53.80
CA MET A 1 25.29 24.06 52.86
C MET A 1 24.46 22.79 52.60
N LYS A 2 23.71 22.25 53.57
CA LYS A 2 22.86 21.06 53.42
C LYS A 2 21.65 21.24 52.49
N THR A 3 21.04 22.42 52.41
CA THR A 3 19.87 22.71 51.58
C THR A 3 20.17 22.77 50.05
N ARG A 4 21.39 23.18 49.65
CA ARG A 4 21.80 23.21 48.24
C ARG A 4 22.10 21.81 47.67
N VAL A 5 22.62 20.89 48.51
CA VAL A 5 22.91 19.52 48.08
C VAL A 5 21.62 18.73 47.88
N HIS A 6 20.59 18.97 48.70
CA HIS A 6 19.29 18.31 48.55
C HIS A 6 18.53 18.78 47.30
N SER A 7 18.59 20.07 46.97
CA SER A 7 17.93 20.59 45.75
C SER A 7 18.61 20.14 44.45
N VAL A 8 19.92 19.99 44.46
CA VAL A 8 20.66 19.46 43.30
C VAL A 8 20.40 17.96 43.10
N ALA A 9 20.39 17.18 44.20
CA ALA A 9 20.07 15.74 44.12
C ALA A 9 18.64 15.49 43.70
N VAL A 10 17.64 16.27 44.15
CA VAL A 10 16.24 16.18 43.73
C VAL A 10 16.05 16.60 42.25
N CYS A 11 16.79 17.60 41.79
CA CYS A 11 16.76 18.05 40.42
C CYS A 11 17.40 17.02 39.46
N GLN A 12 18.52 16.39 39.84
CA GLN A 12 19.16 15.31 39.09
C GLN A 12 18.27 14.06 38.99
N THR A 13 17.60 13.65 40.08
CA THR A 13 16.69 12.49 40.05
C THR A 13 15.46 12.74 39.20
N ARG A 14 14.95 13.96 39.12
CA ARG A 14 13.79 14.32 38.30
C ARG A 14 14.12 14.33 36.79
N GLY A 15 15.27 14.84 36.39
CA GLY A 15 15.75 14.85 35.01
C GLY A 15 16.03 13.43 34.49
N SER A 16 16.63 12.57 35.29
CA SER A 16 16.92 11.17 34.96
C SER A 16 15.66 10.35 34.76
N ARG A 17 14.66 10.57 35.62
CA ARG A 17 13.34 9.89 35.49
C ARG A 17 12.60 10.27 34.19
N LEU A 18 12.66 11.52 33.78
CA LEU A 18 12.04 12.00 32.56
C LEU A 18 12.67 11.38 31.31
N SER A 19 14.00 11.19 31.33
CA SER A 19 14.73 10.59 30.20
C SER A 19 14.40 9.12 29.99
N ALA A 20 14.20 8.32 31.04
CA ALA A 20 13.81 6.92 30.90
C ALA A 20 12.37 6.73 30.35
N HIS A 21 11.42 7.60 30.78
CA HIS A 21 10.06 7.58 30.22
C HIS A 21 10.07 7.96 28.75
N ALA A 22 10.79 9.03 28.39
CA ALA A 22 10.89 9.50 27.02
C ALA A 22 11.55 8.46 26.09
N ALA A 23 12.59 7.76 26.56
CA ALA A 23 13.23 6.71 25.78
C ALA A 23 12.29 5.51 25.51
N LEU A 24 11.52 5.06 26.52
CA LEU A 24 10.53 3.99 26.32
C LEU A 24 9.40 4.39 25.37
N MET A 25 8.88 5.61 25.52
CA MET A 25 7.86 6.12 24.60
C MET A 25 8.41 6.26 23.17
N LEU A 26 9.64 6.76 23.01
CA LEU A 26 10.27 6.90 21.70
C LEU A 26 10.58 5.54 21.08
N ALA A 27 10.98 4.55 21.86
CA ALA A 27 11.20 3.18 21.38
C ALA A 27 9.91 2.60 20.75
N GLY A 28 8.77 2.69 21.45
CA GLY A 28 7.48 2.26 20.92
C GLY A 28 7.03 3.08 19.70
N PHE A 29 7.20 4.40 19.78
CA PHE A 29 6.89 5.33 18.68
C PHE A 29 7.68 4.98 17.41
N SER A 30 8.99 4.80 17.54
CA SER A 30 9.88 4.47 16.40
C SER A 30 9.64 3.07 15.88
N ALA A 31 9.37 2.10 16.75
CA ALA A 31 9.10 0.72 16.36
C ALA A 31 7.82 0.62 15.51
N ILE A 32 6.71 1.23 15.92
CA ILE A 32 5.44 1.15 15.18
C ILE A 32 5.52 1.89 13.85
N ILE A 33 6.17 3.07 13.81
CA ILE A 33 6.33 3.80 12.54
C ILE A 33 7.23 3.00 11.59
N GLY A 34 8.34 2.45 12.09
CA GLY A 34 9.19 1.56 11.30
C GLY A 34 8.42 0.34 10.78
N GLN A 35 7.60 -0.29 11.63
CA GLN A 35 6.75 -1.42 11.23
C GLN A 35 5.82 -1.03 10.08
N VAL A 36 5.06 0.05 10.21
CA VAL A 36 4.10 0.48 9.18
C VAL A 36 4.80 0.83 7.87
N VAL A 37 5.92 1.56 7.92
CA VAL A 37 6.70 1.91 6.72
C VAL A 37 7.26 0.66 6.05
N LEU A 38 7.90 -0.25 6.80
CA LEU A 38 8.52 -1.45 6.24
C LEU A 38 7.48 -2.44 5.71
N MET A 39 6.31 -2.56 6.36
CA MET A 39 5.20 -3.35 5.84
C MET A 39 4.70 -2.81 4.51
N ARG A 40 4.53 -1.49 4.39
CA ARG A 40 4.13 -0.84 3.14
C ARG A 40 5.17 -1.07 2.03
N GLU A 41 6.45 -0.90 2.33
CA GLU A 41 7.54 -1.16 1.38
C GLU A 41 7.56 -2.61 0.89
N LEU A 42 7.38 -3.58 1.78
CA LEU A 42 7.30 -4.99 1.41
C LEU A 42 6.09 -5.30 0.52
N MET A 43 4.94 -4.70 0.81
CA MET A 43 3.76 -4.84 -0.05
C MET A 43 3.99 -4.28 -1.45
N VAL A 44 4.66 -3.15 -1.58
CA VAL A 44 5.00 -2.55 -2.88
C VAL A 44 6.05 -3.37 -3.63
N VAL A 45 7.08 -3.86 -2.94
CA VAL A 45 8.17 -4.62 -3.56
C VAL A 45 7.72 -6.01 -4.03
N PHE A 46 6.87 -6.69 -3.26
CA PHE A 46 6.48 -8.08 -3.52
C PHE A 46 5.04 -8.25 -4.00
N ASN A 47 4.37 -7.16 -4.41
CA ASN A 47 2.97 -7.19 -4.84
C ASN A 47 2.09 -7.90 -3.80
N GLY A 48 2.26 -7.49 -2.51
CA GLY A 48 1.86 -8.26 -1.35
C GLY A 48 0.36 -8.37 -1.16
N ASN A 49 -0.05 -9.57 -0.79
CA ASN A 49 -1.38 -9.90 -0.30
C ASN A 49 -1.36 -10.12 1.23
N GLU A 50 -2.48 -10.55 1.81
CA GLU A 50 -2.63 -10.78 3.25
C GLU A 50 -1.69 -11.87 3.78
N ILE A 51 -1.31 -12.87 2.94
CA ILE A 51 -0.33 -13.90 3.30
C ILE A 51 1.05 -13.27 3.48
N SER A 52 1.43 -12.38 2.57
CA SER A 52 2.68 -11.62 2.66
C SER A 52 2.72 -10.78 3.94
N LEU A 53 1.60 -10.13 4.29
CA LEU A 53 1.46 -9.38 5.53
C LEU A 53 1.62 -10.27 6.76
N GLY A 54 1.01 -11.46 6.76
CA GLY A 54 1.15 -12.45 7.82
C GLY A 54 2.61 -12.93 7.99
N ILE A 55 3.30 -13.22 6.88
CA ILE A 55 4.72 -13.60 6.87
C ILE A 55 5.58 -12.49 7.48
N MET A 56 5.34 -11.25 7.10
CA MET A 56 6.08 -10.10 7.62
C MET A 56 5.89 -9.92 9.13
N LEU A 57 4.65 -10.02 9.61
CA LEU A 57 4.35 -9.92 11.04
C LEU A 57 4.99 -11.04 11.84
N ALA A 58 4.93 -12.27 11.34
CA ALA A 58 5.60 -13.42 11.97
C ALA A 58 7.12 -13.20 12.04
N THR A 59 7.73 -12.75 10.95
CA THR A 59 9.16 -12.43 10.89
C THR A 59 9.54 -11.29 11.83
N TRP A 60 8.71 -10.25 11.90
CA TRP A 60 8.87 -9.14 12.83
C TRP A 60 8.90 -9.62 14.29
N LEU A 61 7.89 -10.38 14.70
CA LEU A 61 7.80 -10.94 16.05
C LEU A 61 8.98 -11.87 16.38
N PHE A 62 9.37 -12.71 15.43
CA PHE A 62 10.52 -13.58 15.58
C PHE A 62 11.81 -12.82 15.88
N TRP A 63 12.17 -11.82 15.05
CA TRP A 63 13.40 -11.07 15.22
C TRP A 63 13.38 -10.11 16.41
N THR A 64 12.23 -9.55 16.77
CA THR A 64 12.12 -8.75 18.01
C THR A 64 12.28 -9.61 19.24
N ALA A 65 11.76 -10.85 19.24
CA ALA A 65 12.00 -11.80 20.32
C ALA A 65 13.48 -12.18 20.42
N VAL A 66 14.14 -12.47 19.30
CA VAL A 66 15.60 -12.73 19.23
C VAL A 66 16.38 -11.54 19.80
N GLY A 67 16.07 -10.33 19.39
CA GLY A 67 16.71 -9.11 19.88
C GLY A 67 16.57 -8.92 21.40
N SER A 68 15.38 -9.16 21.92
CA SER A 68 15.09 -9.13 23.35
C SER A 68 15.88 -10.18 24.12
N MET A 69 15.97 -11.40 23.58
CA MET A 69 16.72 -12.52 24.16
C MET A 69 18.23 -12.22 24.14
N LEU A 70 18.77 -11.72 23.04
CA LEU A 70 20.19 -11.35 22.92
C LEU A 70 20.58 -10.24 23.89
N CYS A 71 19.76 -9.19 24.01
CA CYS A 71 20.00 -8.14 25.01
C CYS A 71 20.02 -8.70 26.43
N SER A 72 19.14 -9.67 26.72
CA SER A 72 19.05 -10.31 28.03
C SER A 72 20.24 -11.21 28.33
N SER A 73 20.64 -12.08 27.40
CA SER A 73 21.73 -13.06 27.55
C SER A 73 23.10 -12.39 27.59
N LEU A 74 23.35 -11.43 26.71
CA LEU A 74 24.62 -10.67 26.66
C LEU A 74 24.74 -9.63 27.78
N ALA A 75 23.72 -9.51 28.61
CA ALA A 75 23.69 -8.57 29.73
C ALA A 75 23.95 -7.10 29.30
N LEU A 76 23.56 -6.74 28.07
CA LEU A 76 23.73 -5.41 27.52
C LEU A 76 23.08 -4.36 28.46
N GLY A 77 23.83 -3.32 28.79
CA GLY A 77 23.36 -2.25 29.65
C GLY A 77 23.40 -2.54 31.15
N ARG A 78 23.86 -3.70 31.64
CA ARG A 78 23.97 -3.95 33.10
C ARG A 78 24.90 -2.99 33.82
N ARG A 79 26.04 -2.64 33.20
CA ARG A 79 27.03 -1.69 33.78
C ARG A 79 26.74 -0.24 33.42
N ASN A 80 26.24 0.03 32.22
CA ASN A 80 25.90 1.37 31.76
C ASN A 80 24.58 1.33 30.96
N PRO A 81 23.42 1.37 31.63
CA PRO A 81 22.14 1.25 30.94
C PRO A 81 21.85 2.44 30.03
N ARG A 82 22.28 3.66 30.38
CA ARG A 82 22.10 4.86 29.52
C ARG A 82 22.93 4.77 28.25
N GLY A 83 24.18 4.34 28.33
CA GLY A 83 25.05 4.16 27.17
C GLY A 83 24.52 3.07 26.23
N ALA A 84 23.99 1.97 26.76
CA ALA A 84 23.41 0.91 25.95
C ALA A 84 22.14 1.38 25.20
N VAL A 85 21.24 2.09 25.91
CA VAL A 85 20.04 2.67 25.27
C VAL A 85 20.43 3.68 24.20
N ALA A 86 21.39 4.57 24.47
CA ALA A 86 21.85 5.56 23.50
C ALA A 86 22.42 4.92 22.22
N VAL A 87 23.21 3.86 22.35
CA VAL A 87 23.74 3.12 21.19
C VAL A 87 22.63 2.43 20.42
N LEU A 88 21.66 1.80 21.09
CA LEU A 88 20.55 1.11 20.44
C LEU A 88 19.58 2.09 19.77
N GLU A 89 19.32 3.28 20.35
CA GLU A 89 18.56 4.36 19.69
C GLU A 89 19.26 4.82 18.40
N PHE A 90 20.56 5.04 18.44
CA PHE A 90 21.34 5.39 17.25
C PHE A 90 21.25 4.28 16.18
N LEU A 91 21.45 3.02 16.57
CA LEU A 91 21.37 1.88 15.66
C LEU A 91 19.96 1.71 15.07
N LEU A 92 18.90 1.93 15.86
CA LEU A 92 17.53 1.88 15.39
C LEU A 92 17.28 2.94 14.30
N GLY A 93 17.71 4.18 14.57
CA GLY A 93 17.57 5.26 13.59
C GLY A 93 18.29 5.00 12.28
N VAL A 94 19.52 4.47 12.34
CA VAL A 94 20.31 4.12 11.13
C VAL A 94 19.74 2.90 10.40
N SER A 95 19.25 1.91 11.14
CA SER A 95 18.79 0.65 10.53
C SER A 95 17.55 0.82 9.66
N LEU A 96 16.65 1.76 9.95
CA LEU A 96 15.42 1.97 9.18
C LEU A 96 15.68 2.33 7.71
N PRO A 97 16.45 3.40 7.38
CA PRO A 97 16.74 3.71 5.98
C PRO A 97 17.56 2.62 5.28
N LEU A 98 18.44 1.93 5.99
CA LEU A 98 19.18 0.79 5.44
C LEU A 98 18.27 -0.39 5.10
N THR A 99 17.28 -0.67 5.93
CA THR A 99 16.28 -1.72 5.69
C THR A 99 15.40 -1.37 4.50
N ILE A 100 14.92 -0.12 4.35
CA ILE A 100 14.16 0.33 3.17
C ILE A 100 15.00 0.13 1.91
N TRP A 101 16.26 0.55 1.93
CA TRP A 101 17.18 0.36 0.80
C TRP A 101 17.38 -1.11 0.45
N ALA A 102 17.59 -1.97 1.45
CA ALA A 102 17.77 -3.41 1.27
C ALA A 102 16.50 -4.06 0.66
N LEU A 103 15.31 -3.69 1.14
CA LEU A 103 14.04 -4.18 0.62
C LEU A 103 13.85 -3.84 -0.86
N ARG A 104 14.03 -2.58 -1.24
CA ARG A 104 13.91 -2.15 -2.64
C ARG A 104 14.97 -2.78 -3.55
N SER A 105 16.14 -3.10 -2.98
CA SER A 105 17.21 -3.79 -3.71
C SER A 105 16.97 -5.31 -3.81
N SER A 106 16.15 -5.90 -2.95
CA SER A 106 15.95 -7.36 -2.91
C SER A 106 15.25 -7.91 -4.16
N LYS A 107 14.39 -7.11 -4.82
CA LYS A 107 13.72 -7.50 -6.06
C LYS A 107 14.72 -7.89 -7.16
N SER A 108 15.82 -7.15 -7.26
CA SER A 108 16.89 -7.46 -8.22
C SER A 108 17.64 -8.77 -7.92
N LEU A 109 17.64 -9.23 -6.67
CA LEU A 109 18.27 -10.50 -6.27
C LEU A 109 17.45 -11.72 -6.70
N PHE A 110 16.13 -11.59 -6.73
CA PHE A 110 15.22 -12.67 -7.13
C PHE A 110 14.95 -12.70 -8.65
N GLN A 111 15.57 -11.81 -9.42
CA GLN A 111 15.42 -11.70 -10.88
C GLN A 111 13.94 -11.61 -11.33
N THR A 112 13.07 -11.14 -10.48
CA THR A 112 11.65 -10.98 -10.80
C THR A 112 11.40 -9.71 -11.62
N VAL A 113 10.56 -9.82 -12.63
CA VAL A 113 10.15 -8.67 -13.45
C VAL A 113 9.08 -7.86 -12.70
N PRO A 114 9.07 -6.51 -12.81
CA PRO A 114 7.95 -5.71 -12.32
C PRO A 114 6.61 -6.22 -12.89
N GLY A 115 5.62 -6.37 -12.02
CA GLY A 115 4.32 -6.95 -12.40
C GLY A 115 4.20 -8.47 -12.19
N GLU A 116 5.31 -9.18 -11.97
CA GLU A 116 5.28 -10.61 -11.65
C GLU A 116 4.93 -10.84 -10.18
N LEU A 117 4.02 -11.78 -9.94
CA LEU A 117 3.65 -12.21 -8.59
C LEU A 117 4.74 -13.08 -7.97
N VAL A 118 5.22 -12.65 -6.85
CA VAL A 118 6.25 -13.38 -6.11
C VAL A 118 5.59 -14.36 -5.14
N GLY A 119 5.97 -15.63 -5.20
CA GLY A 119 5.45 -16.64 -4.30
C GLY A 119 5.83 -16.40 -2.82
N PRO A 120 5.20 -17.12 -1.86
CA PRO A 120 5.38 -16.87 -0.42
C PRO A 120 6.80 -17.16 0.09
N VAL A 121 7.53 -18.09 -0.54
CA VAL A 121 8.88 -18.47 -0.10
C VAL A 121 9.91 -17.36 -0.31
N PRO A 122 10.03 -16.73 -1.49
CA PRO A 122 10.88 -15.55 -1.66
C PRO A 122 10.50 -14.39 -0.74
N VAL A 123 9.20 -14.15 -0.51
CA VAL A 123 8.73 -13.12 0.44
C VAL A 123 9.21 -13.42 1.86
N LEU A 124 9.12 -14.69 2.31
CA LEU A 124 9.62 -15.12 3.61
C LEU A 124 11.14 -14.90 3.73
N LEU A 125 11.92 -15.34 2.74
CA LEU A 125 13.38 -15.20 2.75
C LEU A 125 13.81 -13.73 2.76
N ALA A 126 13.20 -12.90 1.91
CA ALA A 126 13.47 -11.48 1.89
C ALA A 126 13.11 -10.79 3.21
N SER A 127 11.94 -11.13 3.78
CA SER A 127 11.50 -10.60 5.08
C SER A 127 12.45 -11.01 6.20
N LEU A 128 12.87 -12.30 6.25
CA LEU A 128 13.83 -12.80 7.24
C LEU A 128 15.17 -12.07 7.19
N VAL A 129 15.70 -11.81 5.99
CA VAL A 129 16.98 -11.13 5.85
C VAL A 129 16.85 -9.63 6.09
N CYS A 130 15.93 -8.96 5.40
CA CYS A 130 15.87 -7.50 5.41
C CYS A 130 15.39 -6.94 6.74
N LEU A 131 14.39 -7.56 7.39
CA LEU A 131 13.84 -7.05 8.67
C LEU A 131 14.72 -7.37 9.88
N SER A 132 15.67 -8.31 9.75
CA SER A 132 16.45 -8.83 10.88
C SER A 132 17.09 -7.74 11.72
N VAL A 133 17.85 -6.84 11.08
CA VAL A 133 18.64 -5.82 11.80
C VAL A 133 17.75 -4.85 12.56
N PHE A 134 16.73 -4.29 11.91
CA PHE A 134 15.83 -3.34 12.54
C PHE A 134 15.07 -3.97 13.72
N CYS A 135 14.49 -5.16 13.52
CA CYS A 135 13.70 -5.83 14.54
C CYS A 135 14.55 -6.31 15.73
N ILE A 136 15.76 -6.82 15.49
CA ILE A 136 16.69 -7.20 16.57
C ILE A 136 17.03 -5.99 17.42
N VAL A 137 17.36 -4.86 16.77
CA VAL A 137 17.69 -3.62 17.50
C VAL A 137 16.48 -3.09 18.27
N ALA A 138 15.28 -3.11 17.68
CA ALA A 138 14.06 -2.67 18.34
C ALA A 138 13.75 -3.53 19.59
N GLY A 139 13.84 -4.86 19.48
CA GLY A 139 13.63 -5.78 20.60
C GLY A 139 14.70 -5.60 21.70
N ALA A 140 15.95 -5.41 21.32
CA ALA A 140 17.04 -5.14 22.27
C ALA A 140 16.86 -3.79 22.99
N LEU A 141 16.43 -2.76 22.25
CA LEU A 141 16.19 -1.42 22.80
C LEU A 141 15.10 -1.43 23.88
N PHE A 142 14.00 -2.12 23.63
CA PHE A 142 12.94 -2.25 24.63
C PHE A 142 13.45 -2.82 25.94
N VAL A 143 14.22 -3.92 25.90
CA VAL A 143 14.77 -4.56 27.12
C VAL A 143 15.80 -3.67 27.79
N ALA A 144 16.67 -2.99 27.04
CA ALA A 144 17.65 -2.07 27.59
C ALA A 144 16.99 -0.85 28.25
N ALA A 145 15.98 -0.27 27.62
CA ALA A 145 15.23 0.86 28.14
C ALA A 145 14.41 0.48 29.39
N ALA A 146 13.80 -0.71 29.42
CA ALA A 146 13.10 -1.22 30.59
C ALA A 146 14.07 -1.42 31.79
N ARG A 147 15.28 -1.91 31.54
CA ARG A 147 16.33 -2.00 32.56
C ARG A 147 16.76 -0.65 33.08
N MET A 148 16.97 0.32 32.17
CA MET A 148 17.30 1.70 32.54
C MET A 148 16.20 2.29 33.42
N TYR A 149 14.95 2.10 33.07
CA TYR A 149 13.80 2.55 33.83
C TYR A 149 13.75 1.94 35.26
N GLY A 150 13.93 0.63 35.39
CA GLY A 150 13.97 -0.07 36.67
C GLY A 150 15.12 0.38 37.55
N HIS A 151 16.31 0.60 36.96
CA HIS A 151 17.50 1.08 37.69
C HIS A 151 17.32 2.52 38.22
N GLU A 152 16.71 3.39 37.45
CA GLU A 152 16.49 4.79 37.82
C GLU A 152 15.36 4.98 38.84
N ARG A 153 14.42 4.08 38.92
CA ARG A 153 13.26 4.17 39.84
C ARG A 153 13.40 3.41 41.14
N THR A 154 14.36 2.49 41.26
CA THR A 154 14.47 1.60 42.41
C THR A 154 13.15 0.87 42.78
N VAL A 155 12.39 0.47 41.74
CA VAL A 155 11.09 -0.21 41.87
C VAL A 155 11.29 -1.70 41.72
N ASP A 156 10.37 -2.48 42.26
CA ASP A 156 10.36 -3.94 42.07
C ASP A 156 10.33 -4.29 40.56
N ALA A 157 11.06 -5.32 40.19
CA ALA A 157 11.22 -5.75 38.78
C ALA A 157 9.89 -5.95 38.06
N ARG A 158 8.86 -6.47 38.75
CA ARG A 158 7.51 -6.65 38.18
C ARG A 158 6.84 -5.33 37.82
N SER A 159 6.89 -4.36 38.73
CA SER A 159 6.32 -3.02 38.53
C SER A 159 7.07 -2.25 37.41
N ALA A 160 8.41 -2.42 37.35
CA ALA A 160 9.22 -1.81 36.29
C ALA A 160 8.85 -2.33 34.90
N VAL A 161 8.68 -3.65 34.75
CA VAL A 161 8.28 -4.27 33.48
C VAL A 161 6.89 -3.82 33.05
N SER A 162 5.90 -3.88 33.93
CA SER A 162 4.53 -3.43 33.62
C SER A 162 4.45 -1.98 33.19
N SER A 163 5.14 -1.10 33.92
CA SER A 163 5.20 0.34 33.58
C SER A 163 5.94 0.59 32.25
N SER A 164 6.98 -0.19 31.95
CA SER A 164 7.71 -0.08 30.68
C SER A 164 6.83 -0.46 29.49
N TYR A 165 6.04 -1.51 29.58
CA TYR A 165 5.06 -1.89 28.57
C TYR A 165 4.01 -0.79 28.35
N LEU A 166 3.51 -0.18 29.43
CA LEU A 166 2.52 0.90 29.32
C LEU A 166 3.08 2.11 28.59
N LEU A 167 4.33 2.50 28.90
CA LEU A 167 4.98 3.65 28.25
C LEU A 167 5.29 3.36 26.77
N GLU A 168 5.79 2.18 26.48
CA GLU A 168 6.04 1.73 25.10
C GLU A 168 4.74 1.67 24.30
N ALA A 169 3.67 1.08 24.86
CA ALA A 169 2.35 1.02 24.23
C ALA A 169 1.76 2.42 23.97
N ALA A 170 1.94 3.36 24.92
CA ALA A 170 1.52 4.76 24.74
C ALA A 170 2.30 5.43 23.59
N GLY A 171 3.63 5.20 23.52
CA GLY A 171 4.46 5.65 22.42
C GLY A 171 4.03 5.07 21.08
N SER A 172 3.75 3.76 21.04
CA SER A 172 3.26 3.05 19.85
C SER A 172 1.90 3.59 19.39
N ALA A 173 0.97 3.83 20.31
CA ALA A 173 -0.35 4.40 19.96
C ALA A 173 -0.21 5.79 19.33
N LEU A 174 0.61 6.67 19.92
CA LEU A 174 0.91 8.00 19.36
C LEU A 174 1.59 7.88 17.99
N GLY A 175 2.57 6.99 17.87
CA GLY A 175 3.27 6.73 16.62
C GLY A 175 2.33 6.25 15.51
N GLY A 176 1.43 5.33 15.80
CA GLY A 176 0.43 4.83 14.87
C GLY A 176 -0.52 5.92 14.36
N ILE A 177 -1.02 6.76 15.26
CA ILE A 177 -1.88 7.89 14.90
C ILE A 177 -1.13 8.89 14.01
N ILE A 178 0.08 9.28 14.40
CA ILE A 178 0.89 10.24 13.64
C ILE A 178 1.32 9.65 12.29
N ALA A 179 1.69 8.37 12.25
CA ALA A 179 2.02 7.69 11.01
C ALA A 179 0.85 7.74 10.02
N SER A 180 -0.34 7.33 10.43
CA SER A 180 -1.51 7.20 9.55
C SER A 180 -2.08 8.55 9.11
N GLN A 181 -2.12 9.55 10.01
CA GLN A 181 -2.77 10.83 9.75
C GLN A 181 -1.86 11.88 9.13
N VAL A 182 -0.54 11.79 9.38
CA VAL A 182 0.41 12.83 8.98
C VAL A 182 1.54 12.26 8.12
N LEU A 183 2.35 11.34 8.65
CA LEU A 183 3.60 10.97 7.99
C LEU A 183 3.37 10.34 6.61
N LEU A 184 2.49 9.35 6.51
CA LEU A 184 2.22 8.63 5.26
C LEU A 184 1.48 9.47 4.20
N ARG A 185 0.89 10.60 4.61
CA ARG A 185 0.20 11.50 3.68
C ARG A 185 1.11 12.53 3.03
N PHE A 186 2.16 12.94 3.75
CA PHE A 186 2.96 14.10 3.35
C PHE A 186 4.44 13.78 3.12
N LEU A 187 4.94 12.64 3.60
CA LEU A 187 6.35 12.30 3.57
C LEU A 187 6.60 10.98 2.85
N SER A 188 7.70 10.93 2.09
CA SER A 188 8.20 9.69 1.51
C SER A 188 8.80 8.76 2.58
N PRO A 189 8.94 7.44 2.30
CA PRO A 189 9.51 6.47 3.23
C PRO A 189 10.88 6.87 3.79
N PHE A 190 11.78 7.40 2.95
CA PHE A 190 13.10 7.87 3.41
C PHE A 190 13.02 9.17 4.20
N GLN A 191 12.03 10.05 3.94
CA GLN A 191 11.80 11.23 4.77
C GLN A 191 11.30 10.82 6.16
N ILE A 192 10.38 9.86 6.23
CA ILE A 192 9.91 9.30 7.52
C ILE A 192 11.09 8.68 8.27
N ALA A 193 11.92 7.88 7.59
CA ALA A 193 13.14 7.31 8.19
C ALA A 193 14.09 8.40 8.70
N GLY A 194 14.22 9.53 8.00
CA GLY A 194 15.00 10.69 8.44
C GLY A 194 14.46 11.34 9.71
N VAL A 195 13.13 11.48 9.82
CA VAL A 195 12.47 11.97 11.05
C VAL A 195 12.75 11.03 12.23
N ILE A 196 12.58 9.73 12.04
CA ILE A 196 12.84 8.71 13.06
C ILE A 196 14.32 8.72 13.47
N PHE A 197 15.23 8.76 12.50
CA PHE A 197 16.67 8.87 12.77
C PHE A 197 17.00 10.08 13.66
N LEU A 198 16.42 11.24 13.36
CA LEU A 198 16.63 12.46 14.14
C LEU A 198 16.13 12.36 15.56
N LEU A 199 14.90 11.86 15.75
CA LEU A 199 14.33 11.69 17.07
C LEU A 199 15.20 10.75 17.93
N ASN A 200 15.63 9.63 17.35
CA ASN A 200 16.47 8.64 18.02
C ASN A 200 17.88 9.19 18.32
N ILE A 201 18.49 9.96 17.40
CA ILE A 201 19.81 10.55 17.66
C ILE A 201 19.75 11.65 18.73
N CYS A 202 18.69 12.46 18.73
CA CYS A 202 18.46 13.46 19.79
C CYS A 202 18.32 12.79 21.16
N MET A 203 17.61 11.66 21.24
CA MET A 203 17.50 10.87 22.46
C MET A 203 18.84 10.29 22.88
N ALA A 204 19.58 9.68 21.96
CA ALA A 204 20.91 9.12 22.23
C ALA A 204 21.86 10.18 22.78
N VAL A 205 21.91 11.36 22.16
CA VAL A 205 22.72 12.48 22.60
C VAL A 205 22.28 12.99 23.98
N SER A 206 20.97 13.10 24.23
CA SER A 206 20.44 13.55 25.54
C SER A 206 20.79 12.60 26.69
N LEU A 207 20.87 11.29 26.41
CA LEU A 207 21.25 10.26 27.37
C LEU A 207 22.74 10.28 27.71
N LEU A 208 23.59 10.57 26.70
CA LEU A 208 25.05 10.56 26.85
C LEU A 208 25.58 11.86 27.47
N LEU A 209 24.97 13.00 27.17
CA LEU A 209 25.46 14.30 27.60
C LEU A 209 24.68 14.78 28.82
N HIS A 210 25.37 14.94 29.96
CA HIS A 210 24.91 15.71 31.12
C HIS A 210 24.97 17.21 30.76
N MET A 211 24.05 17.67 29.90
CA MET A 211 24.18 18.98 29.26
C MET A 211 23.69 20.12 30.16
N SER A 212 24.52 21.19 30.28
CA SER A 212 24.06 22.50 30.75
C SER A 212 23.04 23.10 29.75
N ARG A 213 22.11 23.95 30.20
CA ARG A 213 21.10 24.62 29.36
C ARG A 213 21.69 25.32 28.12
N LYS A 214 22.92 25.83 28.19
CA LYS A 214 23.60 26.50 27.08
C LYS A 214 23.98 25.54 25.94
N HIS A 215 24.47 24.35 26.28
CA HIS A 215 24.84 23.33 25.26
C HIS A 215 23.60 22.66 24.66
N PHE A 216 22.50 22.57 25.42
CA PHE A 216 21.24 22.04 24.91
C PHE A 216 20.72 22.84 23.69
N GLY A 217 20.76 24.18 23.75
CA GLY A 217 20.32 25.03 22.62
C GLY A 217 21.17 24.84 21.37
N LEU A 218 22.49 24.69 21.49
CA LEU A 218 23.38 24.44 20.36
C LEU A 218 23.10 23.06 19.72
N VAL A 219 22.97 22.02 20.56
CA VAL A 219 22.68 20.66 20.05
C VAL A 219 21.30 20.60 19.38
N ALA A 220 20.29 21.25 19.95
CA ALA A 220 18.98 21.36 19.34
C ALA A 220 19.04 22.08 17.98
N ALA A 221 19.78 23.19 17.87
CA ALA A 221 19.96 23.91 16.61
C ALA A 221 20.68 23.06 15.55
N VAL A 222 21.74 22.34 15.94
CA VAL A 222 22.47 21.42 15.04
C VAL A 222 21.56 20.25 14.61
N ALA A 223 20.76 19.69 15.52
CA ALA A 223 19.81 18.62 15.21
C ALA A 223 18.75 19.10 14.22
N VAL A 224 18.20 20.30 14.41
CA VAL A 224 17.23 20.90 13.47
C VAL A 224 17.86 21.13 12.09
N ALA A 225 19.09 21.70 12.05
CA ALA A 225 19.80 21.90 10.79
C ALA A 225 20.08 20.57 10.06
N LEU A 226 20.52 19.55 10.81
CA LEU A 226 20.71 18.20 10.28
C LEU A 226 19.39 17.60 9.76
N ALA A 227 18.27 17.82 10.48
CA ALA A 227 16.95 17.41 10.05
C ALA A 227 16.59 17.97 8.69
N ILE A 228 16.70 19.27 8.58
CA ILE A 228 16.38 19.97 7.33
C ILE A 228 17.27 19.44 6.20
N PHE A 229 18.56 19.27 6.45
CA PHE A 229 19.49 18.72 5.46
C PHE A 229 19.12 17.29 5.02
N LEU A 230 18.83 16.41 5.98
CA LEU A 230 18.43 15.02 5.71
C LEU A 230 17.11 14.96 4.94
N LEU A 231 16.11 15.73 5.36
CA LEU A 231 14.77 15.71 4.73
C LEU A 231 14.79 16.33 3.34
N VAL A 232 15.56 17.41 3.12
CA VAL A 232 15.53 18.17 1.86
C VAL A 232 16.53 17.64 0.84
N ARG A 233 17.68 17.12 1.26
CA ARG A 233 18.76 16.71 0.36
C ARG A 233 18.99 15.21 0.31
N VAL A 234 19.13 14.58 1.47
CA VAL A 234 19.54 13.16 1.54
C VAL A 234 18.37 12.23 1.26
N ALA A 235 17.21 12.47 1.85
CA ALA A 235 16.06 11.60 1.66
C ALA A 235 15.56 11.54 0.20
N PRO A 236 15.38 12.66 -0.53
CA PRO A 236 15.01 12.60 -1.95
C PRO A 236 16.06 11.92 -2.82
N TRP A 237 17.34 12.11 -2.52
CA TRP A 237 18.41 11.42 -3.24
C TRP A 237 18.39 9.90 -3.00
N LEU A 238 18.21 9.47 -1.76
CA LEU A 238 18.03 8.05 -1.41
C LEU A 238 16.79 7.47 -2.07
N GLU A 239 15.69 8.22 -2.06
CA GLU A 239 14.43 7.82 -2.69
C GLU A 239 14.63 7.54 -4.18
N SER A 240 15.17 8.51 -4.93
CA SER A 240 15.41 8.36 -6.37
C SER A 240 16.40 7.24 -6.70
N ALA A 241 17.48 7.10 -5.92
CA ALA A 241 18.47 6.05 -6.12
C ALA A 241 17.89 4.64 -5.81
N ALA A 242 17.05 4.52 -4.78
CA ALA A 242 16.39 3.25 -4.43
C ALA A 242 15.31 2.87 -5.46
N GLN A 243 14.53 3.84 -5.95
CA GLN A 243 13.54 3.63 -7.01
C GLN A 243 14.21 3.22 -8.33
N ALA A 244 15.30 3.88 -8.72
CA ALA A 244 16.05 3.51 -9.91
C ALA A 244 16.59 2.06 -9.84
N ARG A 245 16.86 1.55 -8.64
CA ARG A 245 17.26 0.17 -8.41
C ARG A 245 16.10 -0.81 -8.47
N GLN A 246 14.96 -0.43 -7.90
CA GLN A 246 13.72 -1.22 -7.91
C GLN A 246 13.17 -1.40 -9.33
N TRP A 247 13.24 -0.34 -10.15
CA TRP A 247 12.75 -0.31 -11.52
C TRP A 247 13.87 -0.44 -12.56
N ARG A 248 14.93 -1.18 -12.20
CA ARG A 248 16.06 -1.38 -13.11
C ARG A 248 15.63 -2.07 -14.41
N GLY A 249 15.99 -1.46 -15.54
CA GLY A 249 15.59 -1.93 -16.87
C GLY A 249 14.39 -1.17 -17.45
N PHE A 250 13.75 -0.30 -16.66
CA PHE A 250 12.66 0.58 -17.10
C PHE A 250 13.08 2.04 -16.91
N HIS A 251 12.55 2.91 -17.76
CA HIS A 251 12.69 4.36 -17.58
C HIS A 251 11.58 4.85 -16.64
N LEU A 252 11.94 5.14 -15.39
CA LEU A 252 11.02 5.63 -14.37
C LEU A 252 10.64 7.09 -14.67
N LEU A 253 9.36 7.36 -14.95
CA LEU A 253 8.84 8.70 -15.15
C LEU A 253 8.37 9.35 -13.86
N ALA A 254 7.62 8.60 -13.04
CA ALA A 254 7.11 9.07 -11.77
C ALA A 254 6.85 7.92 -10.79
N SER A 255 6.97 8.20 -9.49
CA SER A 255 6.51 7.33 -8.43
C SER A 255 5.88 8.20 -7.35
N ARG A 256 4.61 7.94 -7.02
CA ARG A 256 3.81 8.73 -6.08
C ARG A 256 3.11 7.81 -5.09
N ASP A 257 3.24 8.15 -3.83
CA ASP A 257 2.51 7.47 -2.77
C ASP A 257 1.14 8.12 -2.55
N SER A 258 0.12 7.29 -2.44
CA SER A 258 -1.22 7.67 -1.97
C SER A 258 -1.53 6.96 -0.64
N ILE A 259 -2.69 7.24 -0.07
CA ILE A 259 -3.17 6.51 1.11
C ILE A 259 -3.55 5.06 0.78
N TYR A 260 -3.77 4.73 -0.49
CA TYR A 260 -4.18 3.41 -0.97
C TYR A 260 -2.99 2.56 -1.46
N GLY A 261 -1.94 3.19 -1.97
CA GLY A 261 -0.78 2.47 -2.47
C GLY A 261 0.28 3.36 -3.09
N ASN A 262 1.24 2.74 -3.74
CA ASN A 262 2.26 3.41 -4.56
C ASN A 262 1.86 3.33 -6.03
N LEU A 263 1.80 4.47 -6.69
CA LEU A 263 1.54 4.61 -8.12
C LEU A 263 2.85 4.92 -8.82
N THR A 264 3.23 4.05 -9.75
CA THR A 264 4.49 4.22 -10.50
C THR A 264 4.23 4.20 -12.00
N VAL A 265 4.77 5.18 -12.70
CA VAL A 265 4.73 5.25 -14.16
C VAL A 265 6.13 4.99 -14.71
N VAL A 266 6.23 4.03 -15.58
CA VAL A 266 7.48 3.71 -16.31
C VAL A 266 7.25 3.78 -17.80
N GLU A 267 8.33 3.99 -18.53
CA GLU A 267 8.33 4.02 -20.01
C GLU A 267 9.30 2.97 -20.54
N THR A 268 8.86 2.22 -21.53
CA THR A 268 9.69 1.23 -22.24
C THR A 268 9.45 1.40 -23.73
N GLY A 269 10.41 1.92 -24.45
CA GLY A 269 10.22 2.33 -25.84
C GLY A 269 9.17 3.45 -25.91
N ASN A 270 8.06 3.22 -26.61
CA ASN A 270 6.96 4.14 -26.76
C ASN A 270 5.76 3.82 -25.85
N ILE A 271 5.88 2.79 -24.99
CA ILE A 271 4.79 2.36 -24.12
C ILE A 271 5.02 2.91 -22.72
N ARG A 272 4.03 3.60 -22.19
CA ARG A 272 3.95 3.99 -20.78
C ARG A 272 3.09 2.99 -20.03
N SER A 273 3.59 2.51 -18.91
CA SER A 273 2.88 1.57 -18.06
C SER A 273 2.65 2.18 -16.67
N LEU A 274 1.41 2.12 -16.20
CA LEU A 274 1.01 2.51 -14.86
C LEU A 274 0.95 1.28 -13.98
N TYR A 275 1.64 1.33 -12.85
CA TYR A 275 1.63 0.30 -11.82
C TYR A 275 1.03 0.84 -10.53
N GLU A 276 0.23 0.03 -9.86
CA GLU A 276 -0.21 0.24 -8.49
C GLU A 276 0.34 -0.89 -7.61
N ASN A 277 1.09 -0.53 -6.56
CA ASN A 277 1.76 -1.49 -5.67
C ASN A 277 2.57 -2.56 -6.43
N GLY A 278 3.15 -2.18 -7.57
CA GLY A 278 3.93 -3.08 -8.43
C GLY A 278 3.12 -3.94 -9.40
N LEU A 279 1.78 -3.90 -9.38
CA LEU A 279 0.91 -4.56 -10.35
C LEU A 279 0.55 -3.59 -11.48
N ILE A 280 0.54 -4.09 -12.70
CA ILE A 280 0.19 -3.29 -13.87
C ILE A 280 -1.31 -2.99 -13.88
N LEU A 281 -1.67 -1.71 -14.04
CA LEU A 281 -3.05 -1.26 -14.18
C LEU A 281 -3.43 -0.89 -15.60
N ALA A 282 -2.53 -0.21 -16.30
CA ALA A 282 -2.79 0.26 -17.65
C ALA A 282 -1.50 0.47 -18.43
N ASN A 283 -1.59 0.31 -19.75
CA ASN A 283 -0.55 0.70 -20.70
C ASN A 283 -1.10 1.81 -21.62
N SER A 284 -0.21 2.59 -22.19
CA SER A 284 -0.52 3.58 -23.22
C SER A 284 0.63 3.67 -24.24
N PRO A 285 0.33 3.56 -25.54
CA PRO A 285 -0.96 3.20 -26.13
C PRO A 285 -1.30 1.71 -25.96
N ASP A 286 -2.55 1.41 -25.63
CA ASP A 286 -3.08 0.05 -25.62
C ASP A 286 -4.58 0.07 -25.98
N GLU A 287 -4.86 0.35 -27.25
CA GLU A 287 -6.23 0.48 -27.74
C GLU A 287 -6.97 -0.86 -27.67
N SER A 288 -6.27 -1.96 -27.92
CA SER A 288 -6.85 -3.30 -27.91
C SER A 288 -7.40 -3.67 -26.53
N ALA A 289 -6.62 -3.48 -25.47
CA ALA A 289 -7.08 -3.75 -24.11
C ALA A 289 -8.21 -2.80 -23.68
N ALA A 290 -8.17 -1.54 -24.12
CA ALA A 290 -9.23 -0.57 -23.86
C ALA A 290 -10.55 -0.96 -24.55
N GLU A 291 -10.49 -1.41 -25.82
CA GLU A 291 -11.64 -1.92 -26.59
C GLU A 291 -12.22 -3.17 -25.95
N GLU A 292 -11.38 -4.14 -25.64
CA GLU A 292 -11.77 -5.42 -25.05
C GLU A 292 -12.48 -5.23 -23.71
N SER A 293 -12.03 -4.29 -22.90
CA SER A 293 -12.59 -4.03 -21.56
C SER A 293 -14.03 -3.54 -21.56
N VAL A 294 -14.55 -3.03 -22.67
CA VAL A 294 -15.90 -2.43 -22.73
C VAL A 294 -16.76 -2.94 -23.88
N HIS A 295 -16.19 -3.17 -25.07
CA HIS A 295 -17.01 -3.44 -26.24
C HIS A 295 -17.79 -4.76 -26.14
N TYR A 296 -17.20 -5.83 -25.60
CA TYR A 296 -17.94 -7.07 -25.40
C TYR A 296 -19.18 -6.86 -24.54
N ALA A 297 -19.04 -6.19 -23.41
CA ALA A 297 -20.17 -5.89 -22.52
C ALA A 297 -21.23 -5.00 -23.17
N LEU A 298 -20.81 -3.99 -23.94
CA LEU A 298 -21.73 -3.06 -24.58
C LEU A 298 -22.42 -3.64 -25.82
N LEU A 299 -21.81 -4.64 -26.46
CA LEU A 299 -22.40 -5.36 -27.60
C LEU A 299 -23.41 -6.42 -27.16
N GLU A 300 -23.30 -6.94 -25.94
CA GLU A 300 -24.30 -7.84 -25.37
C GLU A 300 -25.64 -7.13 -25.09
N HIS A 301 -25.62 -5.82 -24.86
CA HIS A 301 -26.82 -5.04 -24.57
C HIS A 301 -27.32 -4.31 -25.87
N PRO A 302 -28.61 -4.42 -26.25
CA PRO A 302 -29.11 -3.87 -27.52
C PRO A 302 -29.02 -2.34 -27.61
N ALA A 303 -29.13 -1.63 -26.50
CA ALA A 303 -29.06 -0.17 -26.46
C ALA A 303 -28.64 0.32 -25.06
N PRO A 304 -27.35 0.16 -24.67
CA PRO A 304 -26.87 0.60 -23.36
C PRO A 304 -26.88 2.14 -23.29
N ARG A 305 -27.54 2.71 -22.26
CA ARG A 305 -27.64 4.16 -22.05
C ARG A 305 -26.90 4.62 -20.80
N HIS A 306 -27.12 3.93 -19.71
CA HIS A 306 -26.55 4.28 -18.39
C HIS A 306 -25.57 3.22 -17.94
N LEU A 307 -24.29 3.59 -17.92
CA LEU A 307 -23.19 2.70 -17.56
C LEU A 307 -22.65 3.05 -16.19
N LEU A 308 -22.33 2.01 -15.41
CA LEU A 308 -21.46 2.13 -14.25
C LEU A 308 -20.15 1.41 -14.54
N MET A 309 -19.03 2.12 -14.41
CA MET A 309 -17.70 1.53 -14.46
C MET A 309 -17.00 1.70 -13.12
N ILE A 310 -16.57 0.58 -12.54
CA ILE A 310 -15.81 0.55 -11.28
C ILE A 310 -14.35 0.29 -11.62
N GLY A 311 -13.49 1.30 -11.44
CA GLY A 311 -12.09 1.28 -11.87
C GLY A 311 -11.87 1.54 -13.35
N GLY A 312 -10.63 1.45 -13.81
CA GLY A 312 -10.27 1.63 -15.22
C GLY A 312 -10.12 3.08 -15.69
N GLY A 313 -10.01 4.04 -14.77
CA GLY A 313 -9.91 5.46 -15.11
C GLY A 313 -8.67 5.88 -15.91
N ALA A 314 -7.64 5.02 -15.99
CA ALA A 314 -6.42 5.29 -16.74
C ALA A 314 -6.28 4.44 -18.02
N SER A 315 -7.20 3.49 -18.27
CA SER A 315 -7.05 2.46 -19.32
C SER A 315 -7.52 2.88 -20.72
N GLY A 316 -8.15 4.05 -20.87
CA GLY A 316 -8.79 4.43 -22.13
C GLY A 316 -10.18 3.82 -22.38
N ALA A 317 -10.64 2.93 -21.49
CA ALA A 317 -11.95 2.26 -21.58
C ALA A 317 -13.12 3.23 -21.74
N ILE A 318 -13.09 4.37 -21.07
CA ILE A 318 -14.13 5.41 -21.17
C ILE A 318 -14.22 5.99 -22.58
N ALA A 319 -13.08 6.23 -23.24
CA ALA A 319 -13.07 6.70 -24.62
C ALA A 319 -13.74 5.70 -25.56
N GLN A 320 -13.49 4.42 -25.36
CA GLN A 320 -14.09 3.34 -26.16
C GLN A 320 -15.59 3.19 -25.85
N ALA A 321 -16.02 3.29 -24.60
CA ALA A 321 -17.42 3.25 -24.22
C ALA A 321 -18.22 4.39 -24.87
N LEU A 322 -17.66 5.58 -24.97
CA LEU A 322 -18.27 6.74 -25.61
C LEU A 322 -18.43 6.61 -27.14
N ARG A 323 -17.75 5.66 -27.78
CA ARG A 323 -17.95 5.35 -29.21
C ARG A 323 -19.31 4.67 -29.47
N HIS A 324 -19.98 4.15 -28.44
CA HIS A 324 -21.34 3.65 -28.56
C HIS A 324 -22.35 4.79 -28.54
N PRO A 325 -23.10 4.99 -29.65
CA PRO A 325 -23.96 6.18 -29.79
C PRO A 325 -25.15 6.20 -28.82
N THR A 326 -25.56 5.02 -28.35
CA THR A 326 -26.66 4.88 -27.38
C THR A 326 -26.27 5.31 -25.97
N VAL A 327 -24.98 5.39 -25.65
CA VAL A 327 -24.50 5.76 -24.32
C VAL A 327 -24.83 7.23 -24.02
N GLU A 328 -25.64 7.45 -23.01
CA GLU A 328 -26.09 8.76 -22.54
C GLU A 328 -25.30 9.24 -21.33
N SER A 329 -24.96 8.33 -20.40
CA SER A 329 -24.16 8.65 -19.22
C SER A 329 -23.27 7.50 -18.79
N ILE A 330 -22.10 7.83 -18.28
CA ILE A 330 -21.12 6.92 -17.67
C ILE A 330 -20.76 7.43 -16.28
N ASP A 331 -21.10 6.67 -15.26
CA ASP A 331 -20.60 6.88 -13.91
C ASP A 331 -19.30 6.09 -13.73
N LEU A 332 -18.17 6.79 -13.68
CA LEU A 332 -16.89 6.19 -13.35
C LEU A 332 -16.62 6.36 -11.86
N VAL A 333 -16.44 5.24 -11.16
CA VAL A 333 -16.12 5.22 -9.74
C VAL A 333 -14.68 4.79 -9.54
N GLU A 334 -13.87 5.70 -9.03
CA GLU A 334 -12.46 5.45 -8.75
C GLU A 334 -12.15 5.70 -7.27
N LEU A 335 -11.43 4.76 -6.66
CA LEU A 335 -11.16 4.83 -5.22
C LEU A 335 -10.07 5.84 -4.90
N ASP A 336 -9.01 5.89 -5.72
CA ASP A 336 -7.84 6.74 -5.48
C ASP A 336 -7.81 7.98 -6.36
N PRO A 337 -8.07 9.18 -5.81
CA PRO A 337 -7.93 10.42 -6.56
C PRO A 337 -6.52 10.65 -7.14
N ALA A 338 -5.49 10.10 -6.48
CA ALA A 338 -4.11 10.24 -6.96
C ALA A 338 -3.90 9.48 -8.28
N LEU A 339 -4.59 8.34 -8.48
CA LEU A 339 -4.56 7.58 -9.74
C LEU A 339 -5.05 8.45 -10.90
N ILE A 340 -6.16 9.15 -10.73
CA ILE A 340 -6.71 10.05 -11.77
C ILE A 340 -5.76 11.24 -12.01
N GLY A 341 -5.09 11.74 -10.97
CA GLY A 341 -4.05 12.77 -11.10
C GLY A 341 -2.87 12.30 -11.95
N VAL A 342 -2.40 11.08 -11.72
CA VAL A 342 -1.32 10.44 -12.51
C VAL A 342 -1.80 10.16 -13.94
N ALA A 343 -3.03 9.65 -14.11
CA ALA A 343 -3.61 9.42 -15.44
C ALA A 343 -3.68 10.72 -16.25
N ARG A 344 -4.13 11.82 -15.65
CA ARG A 344 -4.19 13.12 -16.32
C ARG A 344 -2.83 13.63 -16.82
N GLU A 345 -1.77 13.35 -16.04
CA GLU A 345 -0.41 13.86 -16.35
C GLU A 345 0.31 12.99 -17.36
N PHE A 346 0.23 11.66 -17.23
CA PHE A 346 1.04 10.72 -18.02
C PHE A 346 0.25 9.98 -19.10
N PHE A 347 -1.08 9.96 -19.03
CA PHE A 347 -2.01 9.30 -19.97
C PHE A 347 -3.08 10.29 -20.45
N PRO A 348 -2.67 11.44 -21.02
CA PRO A 348 -3.60 12.54 -21.32
C PRO A 348 -4.65 12.17 -22.37
N THR A 349 -4.33 11.30 -23.33
CA THR A 349 -5.25 10.87 -24.38
C THR A 349 -6.35 10.00 -23.79
N GLU A 350 -5.98 9.02 -22.99
CA GLU A 350 -6.88 8.03 -22.37
C GLU A 350 -7.76 8.67 -21.30
N SER A 351 -7.24 9.65 -20.58
CA SER A 351 -7.95 10.32 -19.49
C SER A 351 -8.74 11.56 -19.92
N ALA A 352 -8.52 12.10 -21.13
CA ALA A 352 -9.20 13.30 -21.59
C ALA A 352 -10.74 13.25 -21.47
N PRO A 353 -11.42 12.14 -21.81
CA PRO A 353 -12.87 12.05 -21.69
C PRO A 353 -13.41 12.23 -20.27
N LEU A 354 -12.62 11.85 -19.25
CA LEU A 354 -13.00 12.01 -17.85
C LEU A 354 -13.21 13.47 -17.43
N PHE A 355 -12.54 14.41 -18.11
CA PHE A 355 -12.53 15.82 -17.73
C PHE A 355 -13.34 16.70 -18.68
N PHE A 356 -13.50 16.25 -19.91
CA PHE A 356 -14.04 17.12 -20.97
C PHE A 356 -15.35 16.60 -21.58
N ASN A 357 -15.76 15.36 -21.32
CA ASN A 357 -17.00 14.85 -21.88
C ASN A 357 -18.15 14.98 -20.87
N PRO A 358 -19.25 15.69 -21.20
CA PRO A 358 -20.37 15.92 -20.28
C PRO A 358 -21.17 14.65 -19.92
N LYS A 359 -21.00 13.56 -20.66
CA LYS A 359 -21.64 12.27 -20.36
C LYS A 359 -20.91 11.50 -19.26
N VAL A 360 -19.68 11.90 -18.89
CA VAL A 360 -18.85 11.18 -17.90
C VAL A 360 -18.92 11.86 -16.54
N HIS A 361 -19.34 11.11 -15.55
CA HIS A 361 -19.44 11.54 -14.16
C HIS A 361 -18.40 10.78 -13.33
N LEU A 362 -17.33 11.47 -12.94
CA LEU A 362 -16.26 10.89 -12.12
C LEU A 362 -16.60 11.01 -10.63
N HIS A 363 -16.63 9.87 -9.93
CA HIS A 363 -16.91 9.76 -8.51
C HIS A 363 -15.70 9.19 -7.77
N TYR A 364 -15.18 9.93 -6.79
CA TYR A 364 -14.14 9.44 -5.89
C TYR A 364 -14.77 8.75 -4.69
N ALA A 365 -14.98 7.44 -4.81
CA ALA A 365 -15.67 6.65 -3.82
C ALA A 365 -15.27 5.17 -3.85
N ASP A 366 -15.60 4.45 -2.80
CA ASP A 366 -15.61 3.00 -2.81
C ASP A 366 -16.71 2.47 -3.75
N GLY A 367 -16.37 1.63 -4.73
CA GLY A 367 -17.32 1.13 -5.75
C GLY A 367 -18.51 0.39 -5.16
N ARG A 368 -18.34 -0.38 -4.07
CA ARG A 368 -19.45 -1.06 -3.38
C ARG A 368 -20.35 -0.09 -2.62
N ALA A 369 -19.74 0.91 -1.98
CA ALA A 369 -20.51 1.93 -1.27
C ALA A 369 -21.28 2.80 -2.25
N TYR A 370 -20.66 3.18 -3.36
CA TYR A 370 -21.32 3.93 -4.42
C TYR A 370 -22.51 3.17 -4.98
N LEU A 371 -22.34 1.91 -5.36
CA LEU A 371 -23.39 1.06 -5.91
C LEU A 371 -24.59 0.98 -4.94
N LYS A 372 -24.35 0.73 -3.65
CA LYS A 372 -25.41 0.68 -2.63
C LYS A 372 -26.17 2.00 -2.44
N SER A 373 -25.52 3.13 -2.73
CA SER A 373 -26.13 4.47 -2.60
C SER A 373 -26.78 4.97 -3.89
N ALA A 374 -26.56 4.30 -5.02
CA ALA A 374 -27.11 4.67 -6.30
C ALA A 374 -28.65 4.63 -6.27
N ARG A 375 -29.26 5.70 -6.78
CA ARG A 375 -30.73 5.86 -6.77
C ARG A 375 -31.40 5.42 -8.08
N TYR A 376 -30.62 5.16 -9.10
CA TYR A 376 -31.05 4.72 -10.42
C TYR A 376 -30.36 3.42 -10.79
N LYS A 377 -30.88 2.79 -11.82
CA LYS A 377 -30.40 1.51 -12.31
C LYS A 377 -29.55 1.70 -13.55
N PHE A 378 -28.62 0.77 -13.76
CA PHE A 378 -27.67 0.78 -14.87
C PHE A 378 -28.04 -0.30 -15.90
N ASP A 379 -27.86 0.02 -17.17
CA ASP A 379 -27.99 -0.96 -18.23
C ASP A 379 -26.80 -1.90 -18.26
N VAL A 380 -25.59 -1.38 -18.01
CA VAL A 380 -24.37 -2.17 -17.92
C VAL A 380 -23.55 -1.74 -16.73
N ILE A 381 -23.14 -2.69 -15.90
CA ILE A 381 -22.18 -2.50 -14.81
C ILE A 381 -20.90 -3.22 -15.21
N ILE A 382 -19.79 -2.49 -15.35
CA ILE A 382 -18.48 -3.04 -15.70
C ILE A 382 -17.55 -2.94 -14.48
N VAL A 383 -17.04 -4.09 -14.04
CA VAL A 383 -16.02 -4.18 -12.99
C VAL A 383 -14.66 -4.28 -13.67
N ASN A 384 -13.98 -3.13 -13.77
CA ASN A 384 -12.66 -3.01 -14.39
C ASN A 384 -11.58 -2.75 -13.34
N VAL A 385 -11.47 -3.68 -12.40
CA VAL A 385 -10.45 -3.70 -11.34
C VAL A 385 -9.52 -4.91 -11.56
N PRO A 386 -8.29 -4.88 -11.03
CA PRO A 386 -7.38 -6.03 -11.11
C PRO A 386 -7.97 -7.31 -10.50
N ASP A 387 -7.36 -8.44 -10.85
CA ASP A 387 -7.70 -9.75 -10.29
C ASP A 387 -7.74 -9.73 -8.75
N PRO A 388 -8.56 -10.61 -8.12
CA PRO A 388 -8.77 -10.62 -6.66
C PRO A 388 -7.59 -11.18 -5.87
N GLN A 389 -6.43 -10.56 -6.00
CA GLN A 389 -5.19 -10.95 -5.35
C GLN A 389 -5.10 -10.49 -3.89
N THR A 390 -5.92 -9.53 -3.50
CA THR A 390 -6.03 -8.99 -2.15
C THR A 390 -7.47 -9.03 -1.67
N ALA A 391 -7.70 -9.06 -0.36
CA ALA A 391 -9.05 -8.99 0.21
C ALA A 391 -9.79 -7.71 -0.22
N GLN A 392 -9.03 -6.62 -0.45
CA GLN A 392 -9.60 -5.36 -0.95
C GLN A 392 -10.16 -5.51 -2.38
N LEU A 393 -9.50 -6.24 -3.26
CA LEU A 393 -9.98 -6.52 -4.62
C LEU A 393 -11.02 -7.64 -4.61
N ASN A 394 -10.78 -8.71 -3.82
CA ASN A 394 -11.67 -9.87 -3.76
C ASN A 394 -13.12 -9.53 -3.39
N ARG A 395 -13.33 -8.43 -2.67
CA ARG A 395 -14.69 -7.98 -2.30
C ARG A 395 -15.59 -7.62 -3.49
N PHE A 396 -15.03 -7.40 -4.70
CA PHE A 396 -15.77 -7.21 -5.95
C PHE A 396 -16.12 -8.54 -6.64
N TYR A 397 -15.66 -9.67 -6.10
CA TYR A 397 -15.84 -11.01 -6.64
C TYR A 397 -16.62 -11.93 -5.68
N THR A 398 -17.41 -11.34 -4.77
CA THR A 398 -18.22 -12.06 -3.79
C THR A 398 -19.70 -12.13 -4.18
N ALA A 399 -20.40 -13.16 -3.71
CA ALA A 399 -21.83 -13.32 -3.94
C ALA A 399 -22.65 -12.12 -3.46
N GLU A 400 -22.24 -11.48 -2.34
CA GLU A 400 -22.90 -10.27 -1.82
C GLU A 400 -22.77 -9.09 -2.77
N PHE A 401 -21.59 -8.92 -3.39
CA PHE A 401 -21.40 -7.86 -4.37
C PHE A 401 -22.22 -8.13 -5.62
N PHE A 402 -22.23 -9.36 -6.13
CA PHE A 402 -23.00 -9.74 -7.31
C PHE A 402 -24.49 -9.60 -7.10
N ARG A 403 -25.03 -9.94 -5.92
CA ARG A 403 -26.44 -9.68 -5.57
C ARG A 403 -26.73 -8.17 -5.52
N SER A 404 -25.82 -7.39 -4.95
CA SER A 404 -25.97 -5.92 -4.94
C SER A 404 -25.94 -5.34 -6.36
N ALA A 405 -25.04 -5.82 -7.23
CA ALA A 405 -25.00 -5.41 -8.63
C ALA A 405 -26.32 -5.75 -9.35
N ARG A 406 -26.83 -6.97 -9.17
CA ARG A 406 -28.12 -7.40 -9.70
C ARG A 406 -29.29 -6.47 -9.32
N GLU A 407 -29.32 -6.03 -8.06
CA GLU A 407 -30.37 -5.14 -7.57
C GLU A 407 -30.35 -3.75 -8.23
N HIS A 408 -29.18 -3.34 -8.75
CA HIS A 408 -28.98 -2.04 -9.40
C HIS A 408 -28.96 -2.12 -10.93
N LEU A 409 -29.18 -3.31 -11.53
CA LEU A 409 -29.37 -3.45 -12.96
C LEU A 409 -30.79 -3.04 -13.39
N ALA A 410 -30.89 -2.36 -14.51
CA ALA A 410 -32.13 -2.11 -15.22
C ALA A 410 -32.71 -3.43 -15.78
N PRO A 411 -34.02 -3.47 -16.13
CA PRO A 411 -34.56 -4.61 -16.86
C PRO A 411 -33.79 -4.84 -18.17
N GLY A 412 -33.27 -6.06 -18.36
CA GLY A 412 -32.39 -6.38 -19.48
C GLY A 412 -30.95 -5.96 -19.32
N GLY A 413 -30.58 -5.41 -18.17
CA GLY A 413 -29.19 -5.02 -17.88
C GLY A 413 -28.29 -6.19 -17.54
N LEU A 414 -26.97 -5.98 -17.66
CA LEU A 414 -25.97 -6.99 -17.40
C LEU A 414 -24.80 -6.47 -16.53
N LEU A 415 -24.17 -7.42 -15.82
CA LEU A 415 -22.89 -7.23 -15.14
C LEU A 415 -21.78 -7.85 -15.99
N ALA A 416 -20.69 -7.10 -16.18
CA ALA A 416 -19.49 -7.56 -16.86
C ALA A 416 -18.27 -7.47 -15.95
N LEU A 417 -17.41 -8.47 -15.99
CA LEU A 417 -16.11 -8.46 -15.36
C LEU A 417 -15.10 -9.25 -16.19
N GLN A 418 -13.82 -8.91 -16.03
CA GLN A 418 -12.73 -9.54 -16.75
C GLN A 418 -11.68 -10.04 -15.77
N LEU A 419 -11.03 -11.15 -16.11
CA LEU A 419 -9.96 -11.78 -15.34
C LEU A 419 -8.87 -12.28 -16.27
N ARG A 420 -7.64 -12.26 -15.80
CA ARG A 420 -6.53 -12.87 -16.56
C ARG A 420 -6.76 -14.37 -16.71
N SER A 421 -6.49 -14.86 -17.90
CA SER A 421 -6.60 -16.26 -18.27
C SER A 421 -5.43 -16.67 -19.16
N SER A 422 -5.59 -17.69 -19.99
CA SER A 422 -4.64 -18.16 -20.98
C SER A 422 -5.38 -18.82 -22.13
N GLU A 423 -4.97 -18.50 -23.35
CA GLU A 423 -5.56 -19.11 -24.55
C GLU A 423 -5.06 -20.55 -24.78
N GLU A 424 -3.77 -20.79 -24.51
CA GLU A 424 -3.14 -22.06 -24.88
C GLU A 424 -3.30 -23.14 -23.80
N THR A 425 -3.06 -22.78 -22.52
CA THR A 425 -3.05 -23.76 -21.42
C THR A 425 -3.53 -23.16 -20.13
N ILE A 426 -4.61 -23.71 -19.59
CA ILE A 426 -5.15 -23.32 -18.28
C ILE A 426 -4.61 -24.29 -17.24
N SER A 427 -3.84 -23.80 -16.29
CA SER A 427 -3.35 -24.61 -15.18
C SER A 427 -4.50 -25.07 -14.27
N PRO A 428 -4.36 -26.21 -13.54
CA PRO A 428 -5.42 -26.69 -12.65
C PRO A 428 -5.85 -25.64 -11.60
N GLY A 429 -4.91 -24.86 -11.06
CA GLY A 429 -5.24 -23.81 -10.11
C GLY A 429 -6.02 -22.65 -10.73
N LEU A 430 -5.66 -22.22 -11.95
CA LEU A 430 -6.40 -21.20 -12.68
C LEU A 430 -7.81 -21.70 -13.04
N GLN A 431 -7.95 -22.96 -13.45
CA GLN A 431 -9.23 -23.57 -13.75
C GLN A 431 -10.14 -23.59 -12.51
N GLU A 432 -9.63 -23.97 -11.37
CA GLU A 432 -10.39 -23.98 -10.10
C GLU A 432 -10.82 -22.57 -9.70
N PHE A 433 -9.91 -21.60 -9.84
CA PHE A 433 -10.19 -20.18 -9.57
C PHE A 433 -11.32 -19.65 -10.48
N LEU A 434 -11.21 -19.85 -11.79
CA LEU A 434 -12.24 -19.39 -12.74
C LEU A 434 -13.59 -20.10 -12.52
N ARG A 435 -13.58 -21.39 -12.16
CA ARG A 435 -14.80 -22.12 -11.75
C ARG A 435 -15.44 -21.52 -10.51
N CYS A 436 -14.63 -21.15 -9.51
CA CYS A 436 -15.12 -20.50 -8.30
C CYS A 436 -15.84 -19.19 -8.62
N ILE A 437 -15.23 -18.34 -9.46
CA ILE A 437 -15.85 -17.08 -9.89
C ILE A 437 -17.16 -17.32 -10.65
N ASN A 438 -17.15 -18.25 -11.63
CA ASN A 438 -18.35 -18.60 -12.39
C ASN A 438 -19.47 -19.10 -11.48
N HIS A 439 -19.17 -19.99 -10.54
CA HIS A 439 -20.15 -20.51 -9.58
C HIS A 439 -20.70 -19.39 -8.68
N THR A 440 -19.82 -18.49 -8.21
CA THR A 440 -20.25 -17.35 -7.38
C THR A 440 -21.16 -16.39 -8.15
N LEU A 441 -20.92 -16.19 -9.45
CA LEU A 441 -21.82 -15.42 -10.32
C LEU A 441 -23.18 -16.13 -10.45
N GLN A 442 -23.18 -17.46 -10.64
CA GLN A 442 -24.42 -18.26 -10.78
C GLN A 442 -25.27 -18.28 -9.51
N GLU A 443 -24.69 -18.02 -8.31
CA GLU A 443 -25.48 -17.81 -7.09
C GLU A 443 -26.32 -16.52 -7.12
N ALA A 444 -25.92 -15.53 -7.90
CA ALA A 444 -26.59 -14.24 -7.99
C ALA A 444 -27.42 -14.09 -9.28
N PHE A 445 -26.95 -14.67 -10.38
CA PHE A 445 -27.56 -14.52 -11.69
C PHE A 445 -27.92 -15.88 -12.30
N PRO A 446 -29.12 -16.04 -12.90
CA PRO A 446 -29.54 -17.29 -13.52
C PRO A 446 -28.79 -17.57 -14.84
N TYR A 447 -28.30 -16.53 -15.50
CA TYR A 447 -27.59 -16.66 -16.78
C TYR A 447 -26.21 -16.02 -16.67
N VAL A 448 -25.17 -16.83 -16.95
CA VAL A 448 -23.77 -16.42 -16.95
C VAL A 448 -23.12 -17.00 -18.21
N VAL A 449 -22.48 -16.14 -18.98
CA VAL A 449 -21.70 -16.50 -20.17
C VAL A 449 -20.26 -16.08 -19.95
N ALA A 450 -19.31 -16.89 -20.43
CA ALA A 450 -17.88 -16.60 -20.36
C ALA A 450 -17.29 -16.67 -21.78
N ILE A 451 -16.61 -15.58 -22.18
CA ILE A 451 -15.85 -15.55 -23.45
C ILE A 451 -14.38 -15.78 -23.08
N PRO A 452 -13.79 -16.92 -23.52
CA PRO A 452 -12.40 -17.24 -23.22
C PRO A 452 -11.42 -16.43 -24.07
N GLY A 453 -10.20 -16.22 -23.55
CA GLY A 453 -9.11 -15.53 -24.22
C GLY A 453 -7.90 -15.45 -23.28
N GLU A 454 -6.89 -14.64 -23.60
CA GLU A 454 -5.84 -14.24 -22.63
C GLU A 454 -6.45 -13.51 -21.44
N THR A 455 -7.54 -12.79 -21.69
CA THR A 455 -8.48 -12.25 -20.71
C THR A 455 -9.81 -12.99 -20.88
N ILE A 456 -10.31 -13.60 -19.82
CA ILE A 456 -11.65 -14.19 -19.83
C ILE A 456 -12.66 -13.13 -19.37
N HIS A 457 -13.73 -12.97 -20.15
CA HIS A 457 -14.82 -12.04 -19.85
C HIS A 457 -16.04 -12.82 -19.36
N PHE A 458 -16.55 -12.45 -18.20
CA PHE A 458 -17.79 -12.98 -17.65
C PHE A 458 -18.89 -11.95 -17.79
N PHE A 459 -20.04 -12.38 -18.32
CA PHE A 459 -21.26 -11.61 -18.42
C PHE A 459 -22.36 -12.33 -17.65
N ALA A 460 -23.08 -11.59 -16.84
CA ALA A 460 -24.14 -12.14 -16.00
C ALA A 460 -25.42 -11.28 -16.11
N ALA A 461 -26.54 -11.91 -16.35
CA ALA A 461 -27.83 -11.23 -16.54
C ALA A 461 -28.99 -12.01 -15.93
N MET A 462 -30.15 -11.33 -15.83
CA MET A 462 -31.40 -11.94 -15.37
C MET A 462 -32.21 -12.62 -16.49
N SER A 463 -31.88 -12.37 -17.75
CA SER A 463 -32.52 -12.96 -18.93
C SER A 463 -31.48 -13.56 -19.86
N SER A 464 -31.77 -14.72 -20.43
CA SER A 464 -30.95 -15.36 -21.46
C SER A 464 -30.94 -14.64 -22.82
N GLU A 465 -31.93 -13.77 -23.04
CA GLU A 465 -32.05 -13.05 -24.32
C GLU A 465 -31.01 -11.93 -24.46
N VAL A 466 -30.38 -11.54 -23.36
CA VAL A 466 -29.38 -10.46 -23.33
C VAL A 466 -27.98 -10.99 -23.62
N LEU A 467 -27.68 -12.25 -23.30
CA LEU A 467 -26.35 -12.81 -23.38
C LEU A 467 -26.17 -13.77 -24.54
N THR A 468 -25.05 -13.69 -25.22
CA THR A 468 -24.67 -14.62 -26.29
C THR A 468 -23.21 -15.02 -26.18
N ASP A 469 -22.91 -16.30 -26.43
CA ASP A 469 -21.56 -16.82 -26.62
C ASP A 469 -21.23 -17.01 -28.14
N ASN A 470 -22.15 -16.60 -29.00
CA ASN A 470 -22.02 -16.78 -30.45
C ASN A 470 -21.27 -15.59 -31.08
N PRO A 471 -20.02 -15.78 -31.56
CA PRO A 471 -19.22 -14.70 -32.13
C PRO A 471 -19.86 -14.07 -33.38
N HIS A 472 -20.67 -14.80 -34.12
CA HIS A 472 -21.38 -14.26 -35.29
C HIS A 472 -22.47 -13.27 -34.90
N VAL A 473 -23.11 -13.47 -33.76
CA VAL A 473 -24.11 -12.54 -33.24
C VAL A 473 -23.40 -11.25 -32.75
N LEU A 474 -22.30 -11.38 -32.02
CA LEU A 474 -21.48 -10.23 -31.59
C LEU A 474 -20.91 -9.48 -32.81
N GLU A 475 -20.48 -10.19 -33.85
CA GLU A 475 -20.01 -9.57 -35.09
C GLU A 475 -21.14 -8.84 -35.84
N HIS A 476 -22.34 -9.37 -35.83
CA HIS A 476 -23.51 -8.70 -36.40
C HIS A 476 -23.79 -7.39 -35.67
N PHE A 477 -23.80 -7.38 -34.34
CA PHE A 477 -23.98 -6.17 -33.55
C PHE A 477 -22.83 -5.17 -33.79
N ARG A 478 -21.57 -5.63 -33.86
CA ARG A 478 -20.43 -4.78 -34.21
C ARG A 478 -20.62 -4.12 -35.58
N ASN A 479 -21.04 -4.86 -36.59
CA ASN A 479 -21.25 -4.33 -37.93
C ASN A 479 -22.43 -3.36 -37.99
N TYR A 480 -23.45 -3.57 -37.16
CA TYR A 480 -24.58 -2.66 -37.03
C TYR A 480 -24.15 -1.34 -36.34
N CYS A 481 -23.28 -1.40 -35.33
CA CYS A 481 -22.76 -0.22 -34.62
C CYS A 481 -21.58 0.46 -35.36
N ARG A 482 -20.88 -0.26 -36.25
CA ARG A 482 -19.67 0.24 -36.95
C ARG A 482 -19.89 1.55 -37.73
N PRO A 483 -20.98 1.78 -38.48
CA PRO A 483 -21.21 3.07 -39.13
C PRO A 483 -21.48 4.21 -38.19
N LEU A 484 -21.80 3.92 -36.92
CA LEU A 484 -22.11 4.89 -35.86
C LEU A 484 -20.92 5.16 -34.98
N MET A 485 -19.87 4.33 -35.08
CA MET A 485 -18.62 4.47 -34.29
C MET A 485 -17.49 5.19 -35.07
N GLN A 486 -17.67 5.44 -36.37
CA GLN A 486 -16.79 6.28 -37.18
C GLN A 486 -17.16 7.77 -37.04
#